data_c9bef2fcb0fbe09ed3630afdf04f4ff5
#
_entry.id   c9bef2fcb0fbe09ed3630afdf04f4ff5
#
_cell.length_a   1.000
_cell.length_b   1.000
_cell.length_c   1.000
_cell.angle_alpha   90.00
_cell.angle_beta   90.00
_cell.angle_gamma   90.00
#
_symmetry.space_group_name_H-M   'P 1'
#
loop_
_entity.id
_entity.type
_entity.pdbx_description
1 polymer ?
#
loop_
_entity_poly.entity_id
_entity_poly.type
_entity_poly.pdbx_seq_one_letter_code
_entity_poly.pdbx_strand_id
1 'polypeptide(L)'
;TDSLTFEADLLFNRRKTEIGFPDNPAGDLSVSHTEQPSTSRSFAVAPALKLDLAGSWRIALSGVYGNERVFSRANNFVGQALIRSTPLCYCNDGKSAELAADGNLFALPGGMARIAIGTGYRTNSLNADRGPGNVANVRRSQDSYYGYGELSLPLVSPELEIPAIERLNLSAALRYERYPGVDDVATPKVGLIYAPASWVDLKASWGRSFRAPTLLQQYQVPAVILYPVRTLGGSGYPAAATALIISGGNPALQPERASTWSTSIDLHPAALEGARLQLGYFSIRYADRIVTPISPTAQSLSNPAYAGLVTLDPGSAAAAAAIASSPQFINSSGTAVNPATVVAIVDNRNRNAGRQSIHGFDILADYRFRLGGGELTATLNASYLHIDQQLGAGQPVLARSGVLFTPPDWRGRAGLTWNGGSLTLNGTVSYIDGVDDSRTASTVRVHGMTTLDLTARYRLAQASGPLRGVELTVSALNAFDARPAAIASSSYIDSTYDSTNYSPLGRVISFGIAKSW
;
A
#
# COMPACT_ATOMS: atom_id res chain seq x y z
N THR A 1 -34.94 25.41 5.82
CA THR A 1 -35.72 24.25 6.29
C THR A 1 -34.74 23.14 6.65
N ASP A 2 -34.77 22.74 7.91
CA ASP A 2 -33.96 21.62 8.40
C ASP A 2 -34.38 20.33 7.70
N SER A 3 -33.41 19.58 7.22
CA SER A 3 -33.67 18.30 6.57
C SER A 3 -32.87 17.20 7.29
N LEU A 4 -33.56 16.10 7.56
CA LEU A 4 -32.95 14.90 8.12
C LEU A 4 -32.81 13.85 7.02
N THR A 5 -31.59 13.40 6.78
CA THR A 5 -31.28 12.39 5.77
C THR A 5 -30.68 11.15 6.44
N PHE A 6 -31.22 9.99 6.11
CA PHE A 6 -30.62 8.71 6.47
C PHE A 6 -30.01 8.05 5.24
N GLU A 7 -28.76 7.61 5.37
CA GLU A 7 -28.03 6.87 4.37
C GLU A 7 -27.50 5.57 4.96
N ALA A 8 -27.39 4.53 4.16
CA ALA A 8 -26.74 3.29 4.59
C ALA A 8 -26.07 2.63 3.40
N ASP A 9 -24.76 2.41 3.52
CA ASP A 9 -23.99 1.64 2.57
C ASP A 9 -23.84 0.20 3.04
N LEU A 10 -23.97 -0.73 2.09
CA LEU A 10 -23.79 -2.17 2.33
C LEU A 10 -22.73 -2.70 1.36
N LEU A 11 -21.76 -3.44 1.90
CA LEU A 11 -20.73 -4.12 1.12
C LEU A 11 -20.77 -5.61 1.45
N PHE A 12 -20.81 -6.44 0.42
CA PHE A 12 -20.55 -7.87 0.51
C PHE A 12 -19.60 -8.31 -0.58
N ASN A 13 -18.55 -9.05 -0.20
CA ASN A 13 -17.61 -9.65 -1.15
C ASN A 13 -17.30 -11.08 -0.73
N ARG A 14 -17.16 -11.97 -1.72
CA ARG A 14 -16.67 -13.33 -1.53
C ARG A 14 -15.71 -13.69 -2.65
N ARG A 15 -14.49 -14.08 -2.29
CA ARG A 15 -13.47 -14.56 -3.23
C ARG A 15 -12.98 -15.94 -2.81
N LYS A 16 -12.79 -16.81 -3.78
CA LYS A 16 -12.11 -18.09 -3.61
C LYS A 16 -10.80 -18.04 -4.38
N THR A 17 -9.73 -18.52 -3.81
CA THR A 17 -8.41 -18.67 -4.43
C THR A 17 -7.86 -20.02 -4.04
N GLU A 18 -7.07 -20.60 -4.93
CA GLU A 18 -6.31 -21.80 -4.68
C GLU A 18 -4.88 -21.56 -5.16
N ILE A 19 -3.92 -21.87 -4.33
CA ILE A 19 -2.50 -21.74 -4.63
C ILE A 19 -1.87 -23.08 -4.36
N GLY A 20 -1.14 -23.60 -5.36
CA GLY A 20 -0.33 -24.81 -5.24
C GLY A 20 1.14 -24.48 -5.49
N PHE A 21 2.04 -24.99 -4.67
CA PHE A 21 3.47 -24.85 -4.86
C PHE A 21 4.20 -26.13 -4.43
N PRO A 22 5.30 -26.50 -5.12
CA PRO A 22 6.10 -27.65 -4.74
C PRO A 22 6.90 -27.40 -3.46
N ASP A 23 7.06 -28.43 -2.65
CA ASP A 23 7.81 -28.39 -1.36
C ASP A 23 9.20 -29.05 -1.48
N ASN A 24 9.69 -29.25 -2.69
CA ASN A 24 10.99 -29.90 -2.95
C ASN A 24 11.88 -29.04 -3.86
N PRO A 25 13.21 -29.16 -3.75
CA PRO A 25 14.15 -28.35 -4.53
C PRO A 25 14.10 -28.56 -6.05
N ALA A 26 13.52 -29.68 -6.52
CA ALA A 26 13.36 -29.94 -7.95
C ALA A 26 12.16 -29.23 -8.56
N GLY A 27 11.27 -28.65 -7.73
CA GLY A 27 10.05 -28.01 -8.21
C GLY A 27 8.99 -28.98 -8.71
N ASP A 28 9.10 -30.26 -8.37
CA ASP A 28 8.22 -31.31 -8.84
C ASP A 28 7.01 -31.48 -7.93
N LEU A 29 5.85 -31.05 -8.41
CA LEU A 29 4.57 -31.16 -7.70
C LEU A 29 4.16 -32.62 -7.43
N SER A 30 4.68 -33.58 -8.20
CA SER A 30 4.35 -35.00 -8.02
C SER A 30 5.10 -35.64 -6.85
N VAL A 31 6.23 -35.04 -6.41
CA VAL A 31 7.03 -35.55 -5.29
C VAL A 31 6.52 -35.03 -3.96
N SER A 32 6.40 -33.71 -3.81
CA SER A 32 5.79 -33.08 -2.64
C SER A 32 5.30 -31.68 -2.97
N HIS A 33 4.13 -31.32 -2.46
CA HIS A 33 3.53 -30.01 -2.71
C HIS A 33 2.60 -29.58 -1.59
N THR A 34 2.36 -28.30 -1.52
CA THR A 34 1.33 -27.70 -0.66
C THR A 34 0.24 -27.11 -1.53
N GLU A 35 -1.01 -27.49 -1.26
CA GLU A 35 -2.21 -26.83 -1.77
C GLU A 35 -2.82 -25.96 -0.70
N GLN A 36 -3.15 -24.72 -1.06
CA GLN A 36 -3.73 -23.75 -0.11
C GLN A 36 -5.02 -23.15 -0.66
N PRO A 37 -6.13 -23.88 -0.62
CA PRO A 37 -7.44 -23.30 -0.87
C PRO A 37 -7.77 -22.24 0.17
N SER A 38 -8.25 -21.09 -0.29
CA SER A 38 -8.62 -19.96 0.56
C SER A 38 -9.98 -19.40 0.16
N THR A 39 -10.76 -18.98 1.14
CA THR A 39 -12.01 -18.26 0.93
C THR A 39 -11.99 -17.00 1.79
N SER A 40 -12.01 -15.84 1.13
CA SER A 40 -12.23 -14.56 1.77
C SER A 40 -13.71 -14.17 1.67
N ARG A 41 -14.27 -13.69 2.79
CA ARG A 41 -15.61 -13.12 2.86
C ARG A 41 -15.51 -11.80 3.60
N SER A 42 -16.04 -10.73 3.03
CA SER A 42 -16.12 -9.43 3.67
C SER A 42 -17.57 -8.96 3.68
N PHE A 43 -17.98 -8.39 4.79
CA PHE A 43 -19.28 -7.74 4.96
C PHE A 43 -19.05 -6.42 5.67
N ALA A 44 -19.70 -5.35 5.24
CA ALA A 44 -19.73 -4.11 5.98
C ALA A 44 -21.10 -3.42 5.83
N VAL A 45 -21.48 -2.71 6.89
CA VAL A 45 -22.61 -1.79 6.91
C VAL A 45 -22.16 -0.46 7.49
N ALA A 46 -22.54 0.63 6.84
CA ALA A 46 -22.18 2.00 7.24
C ALA A 46 -23.42 2.91 7.24
N PRO A 47 -24.21 2.92 8.32
CA PRO A 47 -25.33 3.85 8.49
C PRO A 47 -24.82 5.26 8.82
N ALA A 48 -25.49 6.27 8.29
CA ALA A 48 -25.28 7.68 8.61
C ALA A 48 -26.61 8.42 8.72
N LEU A 49 -26.72 9.27 9.73
CA LEU A 49 -27.82 10.19 9.94
C LEU A 49 -27.25 11.60 9.82
N LYS A 50 -27.75 12.40 8.88
CA LYS A 50 -27.31 13.76 8.61
C LYS A 50 -28.45 14.73 8.85
N LEU A 51 -28.17 15.78 9.59
CA LEU A 51 -29.11 16.86 9.90
C LEU A 51 -28.52 18.16 9.34
N ASP A 52 -29.15 18.70 8.31
CA ASP A 52 -28.85 20.04 7.79
C ASP A 52 -29.65 21.07 8.58
N LEU A 53 -28.93 21.99 9.24
CA LEU A 53 -29.50 23.06 10.05
C LEU A 53 -29.50 24.37 9.28
N ALA A 54 -30.28 25.32 9.78
CA ALA A 54 -30.23 26.69 9.28
C ALA A 54 -28.81 27.28 9.39
N GLY A 55 -28.43 28.18 8.45
CA GLY A 55 -27.14 28.88 8.50
C GLY A 55 -25.93 28.05 8.01
N SER A 56 -26.13 27.04 7.16
CA SER A 56 -25.08 26.18 6.56
C SER A 56 -24.45 25.15 7.48
N TRP A 57 -24.98 24.93 8.67
CA TRP A 57 -24.46 23.90 9.56
C TRP A 57 -25.05 22.53 9.25
N ARG A 58 -24.18 21.53 9.28
CA ARG A 58 -24.55 20.11 9.19
C ARG A 58 -24.00 19.36 10.40
N ILE A 59 -24.82 18.50 10.97
CA ILE A 59 -24.42 17.53 11.99
C ILE A 59 -24.58 16.13 11.39
N ALA A 60 -23.60 15.28 11.56
CA ALA A 60 -23.63 13.91 11.09
C ALA A 60 -23.28 12.94 12.22
N LEU A 61 -24.13 11.92 12.42
CA LEU A 61 -23.83 10.76 13.25
C LEU A 61 -23.66 9.58 12.29
N SER A 62 -22.49 8.98 12.29
CA SER A 62 -22.18 7.83 11.45
C SER A 62 -21.64 6.66 12.25
N GLY A 63 -21.84 5.46 11.75
CA GLY A 63 -21.29 4.25 12.32
C GLY A 63 -20.83 3.30 11.22
N VAL A 64 -19.87 2.44 11.54
CA VAL A 64 -19.45 1.36 10.65
C VAL A 64 -19.33 0.08 11.46
N TYR A 65 -19.85 -0.99 10.92
CA TYR A 65 -19.52 -2.35 11.30
C TYR A 65 -19.02 -3.10 10.09
N GLY A 66 -17.83 -3.67 10.18
CA GLY A 66 -17.26 -4.50 9.14
C GLY A 66 -16.62 -5.76 9.69
N ASN A 67 -16.70 -6.84 8.94
CA ASN A 67 -15.95 -8.05 9.23
C ASN A 67 -15.28 -8.59 7.97
N GLU A 68 -14.11 -9.16 8.15
CA GLU A 68 -13.40 -9.91 7.13
C GLU A 68 -13.01 -11.27 7.71
N ARG A 69 -13.29 -12.33 6.97
CA ARG A 69 -12.98 -13.70 7.32
C ARG A 69 -12.21 -14.34 6.18
N VAL A 70 -10.91 -14.56 6.38
CA VAL A 70 -10.06 -15.28 5.46
C VAL A 70 -9.82 -16.66 6.03
N PHE A 71 -10.54 -17.64 5.51
CA PHE A 71 -10.35 -19.05 5.84
C PHE A 71 -9.42 -19.67 4.78
N SER A 72 -8.36 -20.27 5.25
CA SER A 72 -7.41 -20.99 4.42
C SER A 72 -7.11 -22.35 5.04
N ARG A 73 -6.56 -23.25 4.25
CA ARG A 73 -6.10 -24.56 4.73
C ARG A 73 -4.83 -24.92 3.99
N ALA A 74 -3.72 -25.07 4.72
CA ALA A 74 -2.49 -25.58 4.14
C ALA A 74 -2.52 -27.11 4.18
N ASN A 75 -2.65 -27.73 3.00
CA ASN A 75 -2.64 -29.17 2.81
C ASN A 75 -1.27 -29.57 2.22
N ASN A 76 -0.46 -30.26 2.99
CA ASN A 76 0.83 -30.75 2.56
C ASN A 76 0.73 -32.20 2.06
N PHE A 77 1.27 -32.44 0.88
CA PHE A 77 1.25 -33.75 0.22
C PHE A 77 2.66 -34.30 -0.02
N VAL A 78 2.80 -35.61 0.06
CA VAL A 78 3.94 -36.37 -0.47
C VAL A 78 3.40 -37.34 -1.49
N GLY A 79 3.77 -37.18 -2.76
CA GLY A 79 3.03 -37.79 -3.86
C GLY A 79 1.58 -37.31 -3.84
N GLN A 80 0.65 -38.25 -3.83
CA GLN A 80 -0.79 -37.98 -3.70
C GLN A 80 -1.32 -38.12 -2.26
N ALA A 81 -0.46 -38.47 -1.29
CA ALA A 81 -0.86 -38.67 0.08
C ALA A 81 -0.89 -37.35 0.86
N LEU A 82 -2.04 -37.00 1.41
CA LEU A 82 -2.17 -35.88 2.34
C LEU A 82 -1.50 -36.22 3.68
N ILE A 83 -0.40 -35.55 3.99
CA ILE A 83 0.39 -35.80 5.21
C ILE A 83 -0.06 -34.90 6.35
N ARG A 84 -0.42 -33.65 6.03
CA ARG A 84 -0.82 -32.66 7.02
C ARG A 84 -1.86 -31.70 6.45
N SER A 85 -2.84 -31.35 7.25
CA SER A 85 -3.81 -30.29 6.90
C SER A 85 -3.92 -29.34 8.10
N THR A 86 -3.54 -28.08 7.89
CA THR A 86 -3.54 -27.05 8.92
C THR A 86 -4.57 -25.99 8.56
N PRO A 87 -5.65 -25.83 9.33
CA PRO A 87 -6.59 -24.74 9.12
C PRO A 87 -5.96 -23.42 9.55
N LEU A 88 -6.38 -22.34 8.91
CA LEU A 88 -5.95 -20.99 9.21
C LEU A 88 -7.14 -20.04 9.02
N CYS A 89 -7.47 -19.26 10.02
CA CYS A 89 -8.35 -18.11 9.92
C CYS A 89 -7.58 -16.85 10.26
N TYR A 90 -7.63 -15.86 9.38
CA TYR A 90 -7.42 -14.47 9.74
C TYR A 90 -8.79 -13.79 9.72
N CYS A 91 -9.32 -13.58 10.91
CA CYS A 91 -10.69 -13.12 11.11
C CYS A 91 -10.63 -11.77 11.83
N ASN A 92 -11.04 -10.71 11.12
CA ASN A 92 -10.98 -9.33 11.60
C ASN A 92 -12.40 -8.78 11.76
N ASP A 93 -12.63 -8.00 12.83
CA ASP A 93 -13.83 -7.19 13.00
C ASP A 93 -13.40 -5.73 13.25
N GLY A 94 -14.13 -4.81 12.64
CA GLY A 94 -13.98 -3.36 12.86
C GLY A 94 -15.32 -2.74 13.19
N LYS A 95 -15.35 -1.86 14.20
CA LYS A 95 -16.53 -1.07 14.58
C LYS A 95 -16.10 0.37 14.81
N SER A 96 -16.90 1.33 14.40
CA SER A 96 -16.70 2.72 14.74
C SER A 96 -18.02 3.47 14.88
N ALA A 97 -17.98 4.55 15.65
CA ALA A 97 -19.01 5.57 15.69
C ALA A 97 -18.35 6.94 15.70
N GLU A 98 -18.91 7.88 14.96
CA GLU A 98 -18.41 9.25 14.83
C GLU A 98 -19.56 10.25 14.88
N LEU A 99 -19.37 11.34 15.61
CA LEU A 99 -20.19 12.54 15.58
C LEU A 99 -19.35 13.66 14.97
N ALA A 100 -19.83 14.26 13.90
CA ALA A 100 -19.18 15.35 13.20
C ALA A 100 -20.13 16.53 13.01
N ALA A 101 -19.58 17.73 12.93
CA ALA A 101 -20.31 18.94 12.55
C ALA A 101 -19.43 19.81 11.65
N ASP A 102 -20.02 20.38 10.61
CA ASP A 102 -19.37 21.34 9.74
C ASP A 102 -20.29 22.52 9.43
N GLY A 103 -19.69 23.68 9.15
CA GLY A 103 -20.45 24.87 8.84
C GLY A 103 -19.60 26.11 8.62
N ASN A 104 -20.26 27.22 8.32
CA ASN A 104 -19.66 28.53 8.21
C ASN A 104 -19.45 29.14 9.60
N LEU A 105 -18.32 29.85 9.79
CA LEU A 105 -18.00 30.53 11.05
C LEU A 105 -18.25 32.04 10.94
N PHE A 106 -17.47 32.71 10.11
CA PHE A 106 -17.51 34.18 9.93
C PHE A 106 -17.07 34.54 8.52
N ALA A 107 -17.45 35.75 8.10
CA ALA A 107 -17.03 36.26 6.80
C ALA A 107 -15.59 36.78 6.83
N LEU A 108 -14.83 36.45 5.79
CA LEU A 108 -13.52 37.00 5.45
C LEU A 108 -13.63 37.74 4.10
N PRO A 109 -12.64 38.58 3.74
CA PRO A 109 -12.69 39.27 2.45
C PRO A 109 -12.79 38.31 1.24
N GLY A 110 -12.20 37.12 1.31
CA GLY A 110 -12.23 36.10 0.26
C GLY A 110 -13.38 35.11 0.35
N GLY A 111 -14.31 35.26 1.31
CA GLY A 111 -15.47 34.37 1.46
C GLY A 111 -15.71 33.94 2.91
N MET A 112 -16.57 32.93 3.09
CA MET A 112 -16.87 32.42 4.43
C MET A 112 -15.78 31.51 4.97
N ALA A 113 -15.24 31.80 6.15
CA ALA A 113 -14.43 30.85 6.91
C ALA A 113 -15.29 29.63 7.28
N ARG A 114 -14.77 28.44 7.11
CA ARG A 114 -15.47 27.18 7.41
C ARG A 114 -14.70 26.36 8.43
N ILE A 115 -15.47 25.66 9.28
CA ILE A 115 -14.93 24.71 10.23
C ILE A 115 -15.58 23.35 10.06
N ALA A 116 -14.80 22.30 10.25
CA ALA A 116 -15.29 20.95 10.49
C ALA A 116 -14.65 20.42 11.79
N ILE A 117 -15.46 19.84 12.66
CA ILE A 117 -15.04 19.22 13.92
C ILE A 117 -15.67 17.86 14.05
N GLY A 118 -15.00 16.94 14.72
CA GLY A 118 -15.59 15.64 14.97
C GLY A 118 -14.88 14.89 16.09
N THR A 119 -15.59 13.92 16.63
CA THR A 119 -15.08 12.99 17.64
C THR A 119 -15.64 11.60 17.39
N GLY A 120 -14.87 10.59 17.75
CA GLY A 120 -15.32 9.23 17.51
C GLY A 120 -14.56 8.19 18.30
N TYR A 121 -15.09 7.00 18.23
CA TYR A 121 -14.55 5.79 18.80
C TYR A 121 -14.40 4.72 17.72
N ARG A 122 -13.33 3.94 17.80
CA ARG A 122 -13.09 2.79 16.93
C ARG A 122 -12.54 1.62 17.74
N THR A 123 -12.97 0.42 17.39
CA THR A 123 -12.35 -0.82 17.87
C THR A 123 -12.07 -1.75 16.71
N ASN A 124 -10.89 -2.35 16.72
CA ASN A 124 -10.49 -3.39 15.77
C ASN A 124 -10.16 -4.65 16.54
N SER A 125 -10.56 -5.81 16.03
CA SER A 125 -10.21 -7.10 16.61
C SER A 125 -9.60 -8.03 15.57
N LEU A 126 -8.68 -8.87 16.03
CA LEU A 126 -8.03 -9.93 15.27
C LEU A 126 -8.24 -11.26 15.99
N ASN A 127 -8.69 -12.27 15.26
CA ASN A 127 -8.62 -13.66 15.64
C ASN A 127 -7.83 -14.42 14.56
N ALA A 128 -6.53 -14.65 14.81
CA ALA A 128 -5.68 -15.52 13.99
C ALA A 128 -5.72 -16.93 14.62
N ASP A 129 -6.41 -17.85 13.97
CA ASP A 129 -6.69 -19.19 14.49
C ASP A 129 -6.10 -20.25 13.54
N ARG A 130 -5.31 -21.16 14.09
CA ARG A 130 -4.68 -22.30 13.41
C ARG A 130 -5.22 -23.65 13.92
N GLY A 131 -6.37 -23.62 14.52
CA GLY A 131 -7.05 -24.79 15.08
C GLY A 131 -6.98 -24.88 16.60
N PRO A 132 -7.80 -25.75 17.19
CA PRO A 132 -7.91 -25.91 18.63
C PRO A 132 -6.57 -26.22 19.29
N GLY A 133 -6.25 -25.51 20.39
CA GLY A 133 -5.02 -25.74 21.15
C GLY A 133 -3.73 -25.32 20.47
N ASN A 134 -3.76 -24.70 19.28
CA ASN A 134 -2.55 -24.25 18.62
C ASN A 134 -1.96 -23.06 19.39
N VAL A 135 -0.69 -23.21 19.78
CA VAL A 135 0.06 -22.22 20.58
C VAL A 135 0.27 -20.88 19.86
N ALA A 136 0.12 -20.86 18.53
CA ALA A 136 0.26 -19.67 17.71
C ALA A 136 -1.06 -18.90 17.53
N ASN A 137 -2.16 -19.33 18.16
CA ASN A 137 -3.43 -18.62 18.08
C ASN A 137 -3.34 -17.27 18.79
N VAL A 138 -3.88 -16.23 18.13
CA VAL A 138 -3.90 -14.86 18.65
C VAL A 138 -5.33 -14.34 18.61
N ARG A 139 -5.84 -13.88 19.76
CA ARG A 139 -7.10 -13.16 19.84
C ARG A 139 -6.88 -11.87 20.62
N ARG A 140 -7.03 -10.73 19.96
CA ARG A 140 -6.79 -9.40 20.53
C ARG A 140 -7.74 -8.38 19.93
N SER A 141 -7.97 -7.31 20.68
CA SER A 141 -8.67 -6.12 20.22
C SER A 141 -7.92 -4.87 20.63
N GLN A 142 -8.14 -3.79 19.92
CA GLN A 142 -7.58 -2.49 20.19
C GLN A 142 -8.63 -1.42 19.97
N ASP A 143 -8.82 -0.59 20.98
CA ASP A 143 -9.70 0.57 20.95
C ASP A 143 -8.92 1.83 20.60
N SER A 144 -9.58 2.79 19.97
CA SER A 144 -9.08 4.15 19.81
C SER A 144 -10.18 5.18 19.96
N TYR A 145 -9.82 6.32 20.54
CA TYR A 145 -10.68 7.49 20.72
C TYR A 145 -10.02 8.66 20.02
N TYR A 146 -10.78 9.44 19.28
CA TYR A 146 -10.23 10.56 18.55
C TYR A 146 -11.13 11.78 18.52
N GLY A 147 -10.48 12.94 18.34
CA GLY A 147 -11.14 14.19 18.00
C GLY A 147 -10.33 14.94 16.97
N TYR A 148 -11.00 15.71 16.13
CA TYR A 148 -10.35 16.50 15.10
C TYR A 148 -11.05 17.82 14.87
N GLY A 149 -10.30 18.78 14.33
CA GLY A 149 -10.80 20.04 13.83
C GLY A 149 -10.05 20.44 12.56
N GLU A 150 -10.78 21.01 11.61
CA GLU A 150 -10.25 21.54 10.36
C GLU A 150 -10.85 22.91 10.12
N LEU A 151 -10.00 23.89 9.75
CA LEU A 151 -10.36 25.27 9.48
C LEU A 151 -9.93 25.62 8.05
N SER A 152 -10.84 26.22 7.27
CA SER A 152 -10.59 26.75 5.94
C SER A 152 -10.84 28.26 5.93
N LEU A 153 -9.83 29.03 5.51
CA LEU A 153 -9.80 30.48 5.53
C LEU A 153 -9.57 31.02 4.13
N PRO A 154 -10.63 31.39 3.38
CA PRO A 154 -10.51 32.09 2.12
C PRO A 154 -10.19 33.58 2.39
N LEU A 155 -8.91 33.94 2.25
CA LEU A 155 -8.42 35.28 2.59
C LEU A 155 -8.64 36.27 1.45
N VAL A 156 -8.46 35.81 0.20
CA VAL A 156 -8.61 36.62 -1.01
C VAL A 156 -9.39 35.81 -2.03
N SER A 157 -10.35 36.46 -2.70
CA SER A 157 -11.08 35.94 -3.86
C SER A 157 -10.89 36.86 -5.06
N PRO A 158 -11.19 36.40 -6.29
CA PRO A 158 -11.06 37.21 -7.51
C PRO A 158 -11.80 38.54 -7.49
N GLU A 159 -12.93 38.62 -6.76
CA GLU A 159 -13.77 39.83 -6.66
C GLU A 159 -13.10 41.01 -5.95
N LEU A 160 -11.99 40.75 -5.22
CA LEU A 160 -11.23 41.80 -4.53
C LEU A 160 -10.28 42.56 -5.45
N GLU A 161 -10.02 42.04 -6.66
CA GLU A 161 -9.15 42.65 -7.69
C GLU A 161 -7.77 43.07 -7.16
N ILE A 162 -7.19 42.28 -6.23
CA ILE A 162 -5.88 42.58 -5.63
C ILE A 162 -4.78 42.21 -6.63
N PRO A 163 -3.91 43.14 -7.05
CA PRO A 163 -2.85 42.85 -7.98
C PRO A 163 -1.96 41.68 -7.53
N ALA A 164 -1.70 40.72 -8.41
CA ALA A 164 -0.91 39.52 -8.17
C ALA A 164 -1.45 38.57 -7.08
N ILE A 165 -2.69 38.73 -6.60
CA ILE A 165 -3.34 37.82 -5.65
C ILE A 165 -4.78 37.60 -6.09
N GLU A 166 -5.00 36.77 -7.08
CA GLU A 166 -6.33 36.38 -7.58
C GLU A 166 -7.08 35.56 -6.53
N ARG A 167 -6.37 34.64 -5.86
CA ARG A 167 -6.94 33.80 -4.81
C ARG A 167 -5.90 33.43 -3.77
N LEU A 168 -6.28 33.51 -2.49
CA LEU A 168 -5.45 33.09 -1.37
C LEU A 168 -6.30 32.34 -0.34
N ASN A 169 -6.06 31.03 -0.19
CA ASN A 169 -6.75 30.19 0.78
C ASN A 169 -5.73 29.51 1.71
N LEU A 170 -5.99 29.58 3.01
CA LEU A 170 -5.27 28.82 4.02
C LEU A 170 -6.15 27.72 4.59
N SER A 171 -5.58 26.58 4.90
CA SER A 171 -6.23 25.54 5.68
C SER A 171 -5.34 25.06 6.81
N ALA A 172 -5.95 24.71 7.95
CA ALA A 172 -5.26 24.11 9.08
C ALA A 172 -6.14 23.01 9.67
N ALA A 173 -5.53 21.88 10.02
CA ALA A 173 -6.23 20.79 10.67
C ALA A 173 -5.37 20.20 11.78
N LEU A 174 -6.03 19.71 12.82
CA LEU A 174 -5.42 18.97 13.91
C LEU A 174 -6.31 17.76 14.23
N ARG A 175 -5.71 16.58 14.30
CA ARG A 175 -6.34 15.38 14.84
C ARG A 175 -5.52 14.87 16.02
N TYR A 176 -6.19 14.57 17.09
CA TYR A 176 -5.65 13.86 18.24
C TYR A 176 -6.32 12.50 18.33
N GLU A 177 -5.52 11.45 18.52
CA GLU A 177 -6.02 10.08 18.65
C GLU A 177 -5.27 9.35 19.78
N ARG A 178 -6.03 8.70 20.64
CA ARG A 178 -5.54 7.93 21.78
C ARG A 178 -5.77 6.46 21.56
N TYR A 179 -4.69 5.68 21.67
CA TYR A 179 -4.68 4.21 21.63
C TYR A 179 -4.31 3.69 23.02
N PRO A 180 -5.30 3.30 23.87
CA PRO A 180 -5.01 2.81 25.22
C PRO A 180 -3.99 1.66 25.20
N GLY A 181 -2.91 1.81 25.99
CA GLY A 181 -1.83 0.83 26.07
C GLY A 181 -0.78 0.89 24.96
N VAL A 182 -0.90 1.81 24.02
CA VAL A 182 0.09 2.01 22.93
C VAL A 182 0.67 3.40 22.96
N ASP A 183 -0.09 4.44 22.60
CA ASP A 183 0.37 5.83 22.56
C ASP A 183 -0.79 6.80 22.30
N ASP A 184 -0.52 8.08 22.52
CA ASP A 184 -1.35 9.22 22.14
C ASP A 184 -0.66 9.99 21.01
N VAL A 185 -1.37 10.31 19.93
CA VAL A 185 -0.79 10.90 18.71
C VAL A 185 -1.56 12.13 18.25
N ALA A 186 -0.82 13.23 18.01
CA ALA A 186 -1.34 14.45 17.39
C ALA A 186 -0.79 14.61 15.96
N THR A 187 -1.67 14.86 15.00
CA THR A 187 -1.33 15.02 13.59
C THR A 187 -1.81 16.37 13.04
N PRO A 188 -0.96 17.40 13.10
CA PRO A 188 -1.25 18.69 12.47
C PRO A 188 -1.08 18.59 10.95
N LYS A 189 -1.87 19.42 10.22
CA LYS A 189 -1.76 19.65 8.78
C LYS A 189 -2.03 21.11 8.48
N VAL A 190 -1.27 21.69 7.55
CA VAL A 190 -1.49 23.03 7.01
C VAL A 190 -1.42 22.99 5.50
N GLY A 191 -2.20 23.84 4.83
CA GLY A 191 -2.24 23.95 3.39
C GLY A 191 -2.42 25.39 2.94
N LEU A 192 -1.84 25.70 1.80
CA LEU A 192 -1.91 26.97 1.11
C LEU A 192 -2.29 26.75 -0.35
N ILE A 193 -3.24 27.56 -0.84
CA ILE A 193 -3.52 27.74 -2.26
C ILE A 193 -3.33 29.22 -2.54
N TYR A 194 -2.43 29.53 -3.48
CA TYR A 194 -2.14 30.87 -3.93
C TYR A 194 -2.23 30.94 -5.45
N ALA A 195 -3.16 31.73 -5.97
CA ALA A 195 -3.24 32.04 -7.38
C ALA A 195 -2.83 33.49 -7.57
N PRO A 196 -1.64 33.76 -8.15
CA PRO A 196 -1.25 35.14 -8.52
C PRO A 196 -2.06 35.68 -9.69
N ALA A 197 -2.59 34.81 -10.55
CA ALA A 197 -3.44 35.13 -11.70
C ALA A 197 -4.38 33.96 -12.01
N SER A 198 -5.40 34.17 -12.82
CA SER A 198 -6.43 33.17 -13.18
C SER A 198 -5.89 31.93 -13.93
N TRP A 199 -4.71 32.05 -14.51
CA TRP A 199 -4.08 30.99 -15.31
C TRP A 199 -3.05 30.15 -14.52
N VAL A 200 -2.78 30.45 -13.25
CA VAL A 200 -1.81 29.71 -12.43
C VAL A 200 -2.26 29.58 -10.97
N ASP A 201 -2.22 28.33 -10.47
CA ASP A 201 -2.39 28.00 -9.05
C ASP A 201 -1.11 27.39 -8.49
N LEU A 202 -0.63 27.92 -7.40
CA LEU A 202 0.44 27.38 -6.59
C LEU A 202 -0.18 26.76 -5.32
N LYS A 203 0.13 25.50 -5.07
CA LYS A 203 -0.38 24.80 -3.88
C LYS A 203 0.79 24.26 -3.09
N ALA A 204 0.70 24.37 -1.77
CA ALA A 204 1.66 23.77 -0.85
C ALA A 204 0.92 23.16 0.34
N SER A 205 1.37 22.02 0.80
CA SER A 205 0.88 21.44 2.05
C SER A 205 1.99 20.78 2.83
N TRP A 206 1.83 20.82 4.15
CA TRP A 206 2.63 20.07 5.09
C TRP A 206 1.72 19.41 6.11
N GLY A 207 2.07 18.18 6.50
CA GLY A 207 1.34 17.50 7.55
C GLY A 207 2.14 16.37 8.19
N ARG A 208 1.70 15.98 9.37
CA ARG A 208 2.13 14.76 10.04
C ARG A 208 1.05 13.70 9.91
N SER A 209 1.46 12.47 9.83
CA SER A 209 0.59 11.29 9.90
C SER A 209 1.23 10.20 10.75
N PHE A 210 0.44 9.23 11.14
CA PHE A 210 0.91 8.08 11.90
C PHE A 210 0.21 6.80 11.45
N ARG A 211 0.79 5.68 11.82
CA ARG A 211 0.16 4.36 11.70
C ARG A 211 0.36 3.59 13.00
N ALA A 212 -0.72 3.25 13.68
CA ALA A 212 -0.67 2.38 14.84
C ALA A 212 -0.14 0.98 14.46
N PRO A 213 0.61 0.30 15.35
CA PRO A 213 1.01 -1.08 15.14
C PRO A 213 -0.22 -1.96 14.93
N THR A 214 -0.15 -2.89 13.99
CA THR A 214 -1.22 -3.87 13.83
C THR A 214 -1.24 -4.85 15.00
N LEU A 215 -2.41 -5.43 15.31
CA LEU A 215 -2.54 -6.43 16.35
C LEU A 215 -1.61 -7.64 16.11
N LEU A 216 -1.39 -8.01 14.84
CA LEU A 216 -0.45 -9.08 14.50
C LEU A 216 1.00 -8.68 14.76
N GLN A 217 1.41 -7.44 14.41
CA GLN A 217 2.76 -6.95 14.70
C GLN A 217 3.05 -6.90 16.19
N GLN A 218 2.03 -6.64 17.02
CA GLN A 218 2.18 -6.59 18.48
C GLN A 218 2.14 -7.98 19.11
N TYR A 219 1.19 -8.83 18.71
CA TYR A 219 0.80 -10.01 19.48
C TYR A 219 1.03 -11.34 18.77
N GLN A 220 1.61 -11.36 17.57
CA GLN A 220 2.05 -12.62 16.98
C GLN A 220 2.97 -13.35 17.96
N VAL A 221 2.61 -14.58 18.32
CA VAL A 221 3.43 -15.39 19.24
C VAL A 221 4.82 -15.58 18.64
N PRO A 222 5.90 -15.21 19.35
CA PRO A 222 7.25 -15.34 18.83
C PRO A 222 7.59 -16.79 18.50
N ALA A 223 8.25 -17.02 17.38
CA ALA A 223 8.88 -18.29 17.04
C ALA A 223 10.35 -18.24 17.45
N VAL A 224 10.80 -19.24 18.20
CA VAL A 224 12.20 -19.46 18.56
C VAL A 224 12.69 -20.63 17.74
N ILE A 225 13.63 -20.38 16.83
CA ILE A 225 14.10 -21.38 15.89
C ILE A 225 15.58 -21.62 16.13
N LEU A 226 15.95 -22.89 16.35
CA LEU A 226 17.34 -23.34 16.49
C LEU A 226 17.85 -23.77 15.11
N TYR A 227 18.92 -23.12 14.66
CA TYR A 227 19.61 -23.42 13.40
C TYR A 227 21.07 -23.87 13.63
N PRO A 228 21.68 -24.60 12.69
CA PRO A 228 23.14 -24.66 12.61
C PRO A 228 23.68 -23.22 12.48
N VAL A 229 24.72 -22.88 13.21
CA VAL A 229 25.28 -21.52 13.23
C VAL A 229 25.62 -20.98 11.84
N ARG A 230 26.05 -21.86 10.92
CA ARG A 230 26.36 -21.51 9.52
C ARG A 230 25.17 -20.98 8.72
N THR A 231 23.99 -21.48 9.02
CA THR A 231 22.73 -21.01 8.36
C THR A 231 22.46 -19.52 8.63
N LEU A 232 22.93 -19.02 9.77
CA LEU A 232 22.80 -17.61 10.15
C LEU A 232 24.06 -16.78 9.83
N GLY A 233 25.00 -17.32 9.03
CA GLY A 233 26.22 -16.63 8.61
C GLY A 233 27.38 -16.73 9.59
N GLY A 234 27.30 -17.59 10.62
CA GLY A 234 28.38 -17.79 11.56
C GLY A 234 29.52 -18.64 10.94
N SER A 235 30.73 -18.12 10.93
CA SER A 235 31.95 -18.80 10.49
C SER A 235 32.92 -18.96 11.66
N GLY A 236 33.83 -19.96 11.56
CA GLY A 236 34.82 -20.20 12.60
C GLY A 236 34.32 -20.98 13.83
N TYR A 237 33.06 -21.37 13.86
CA TYR A 237 32.47 -22.17 14.94
C TYR A 237 32.58 -23.68 14.65
N PRO A 238 32.61 -24.54 15.70
CA PRO A 238 32.53 -25.98 15.53
C PRO A 238 31.31 -26.42 14.71
N ALA A 239 31.40 -27.57 14.04
CA ALA A 239 30.30 -28.08 13.19
C ALA A 239 29.00 -28.33 13.98
N ALA A 240 29.10 -28.66 15.27
CA ALA A 240 27.94 -28.87 16.15
C ALA A 240 27.39 -27.59 16.77
N ALA A 241 28.00 -26.42 16.52
CA ALA A 241 27.51 -25.14 17.05
C ALA A 241 26.18 -24.73 16.41
N THR A 242 25.29 -24.25 17.26
CA THR A 242 23.95 -23.80 16.88
C THR A 242 23.72 -22.35 17.28
N ALA A 243 22.72 -21.72 16.70
CA ALA A 243 22.28 -20.39 17.09
C ALA A 243 20.76 -20.32 17.08
N LEU A 244 20.20 -19.51 17.97
CA LEU A 244 18.78 -19.22 18.07
C LEU A 244 18.44 -17.95 17.33
N ILE A 245 17.31 -17.94 16.60
CA ILE A 245 16.69 -16.73 16.12
C ILE A 245 15.29 -16.63 16.70
N ILE A 246 14.95 -15.44 17.23
CA ILE A 246 13.65 -15.14 17.81
C ILE A 246 12.97 -14.14 16.87
N SER A 247 11.84 -14.53 16.27
CA SER A 247 11.07 -13.69 15.36
C SER A 247 9.60 -13.65 15.78
N GLY A 248 8.91 -12.54 15.58
CA GLY A 248 7.48 -12.43 15.88
C GLY A 248 7.06 -11.07 16.38
N GLY A 249 5.98 -11.04 17.12
CA GLY A 249 5.36 -9.82 17.64
C GLY A 249 6.17 -9.16 18.77
N ASN A 250 5.86 -7.88 18.99
CA ASN A 250 6.41 -7.10 20.09
C ASN A 250 5.33 -6.16 20.64
N PRO A 251 4.81 -6.41 21.86
CA PRO A 251 3.78 -5.59 22.49
C PRO A 251 4.22 -4.16 22.80
N ALA A 252 5.54 -3.89 22.85
CA ALA A 252 6.09 -2.57 23.16
C ALA A 252 6.18 -1.62 21.94
N LEU A 253 5.62 -2.03 20.79
CA LEU A 253 5.64 -1.22 19.59
C LEU A 253 4.87 0.08 19.76
N GLN A 254 5.47 1.16 19.24
CA GLN A 254 4.89 2.49 19.14
C GLN A 254 4.35 2.77 17.73
N PRO A 255 3.50 3.77 17.54
CA PRO A 255 3.07 4.17 16.20
C PRO A 255 4.23 4.62 15.32
N GLU A 256 4.22 4.20 14.06
CA GLU A 256 5.06 4.79 13.02
C GLU A 256 4.61 6.23 12.77
N ARG A 257 5.55 7.13 12.48
CA ARG A 257 5.27 8.55 12.23
C ARG A 257 5.82 8.96 10.89
N ALA A 258 5.08 9.81 10.18
CA ALA A 258 5.54 10.40 8.93
C ALA A 258 5.31 11.90 8.90
N SER A 259 6.21 12.61 8.21
CA SER A 259 6.07 14.01 7.83
C SER A 259 6.04 14.09 6.31
N THR A 260 5.02 14.75 5.78
CA THR A 260 4.79 14.89 4.34
C THR A 260 4.81 16.35 3.94
N TRP A 261 5.53 16.65 2.87
CA TRP A 261 5.46 17.90 2.13
C TRP A 261 4.96 17.61 0.73
N SER A 262 4.08 18.45 0.22
CA SER A 262 3.70 18.45 -1.19
C SER A 262 3.55 19.87 -1.70
N THR A 263 4.00 20.09 -2.94
CA THR A 263 3.82 21.35 -3.66
C THR A 263 3.37 21.04 -5.08
N SER A 264 2.52 21.87 -5.65
CA SER A 264 2.17 21.77 -7.08
C SER A 264 1.98 23.13 -7.71
N ILE A 265 2.19 23.15 -9.03
CA ILE A 265 1.89 24.26 -9.91
C ILE A 265 0.88 23.75 -10.92
N ASP A 266 -0.30 24.38 -10.97
CA ASP A 266 -1.32 24.13 -11.98
C ASP A 266 -1.37 25.31 -12.94
N LEU A 267 -1.19 25.05 -14.23
CA LEU A 267 -1.19 26.05 -15.30
C LEU A 267 -2.39 25.85 -16.23
N HIS A 268 -3.10 26.93 -16.50
CA HIS A 268 -4.25 26.99 -17.42
C HIS A 268 -4.06 28.16 -18.41
N PRO A 269 -3.05 28.05 -19.33
CA PRO A 269 -2.63 29.20 -20.14
C PRO A 269 -3.76 29.69 -21.04
N ALA A 270 -4.14 30.96 -20.91
CA ALA A 270 -5.21 31.56 -21.72
C ALA A 270 -4.92 31.56 -23.24
N ALA A 271 -3.64 31.58 -23.62
CA ALA A 271 -3.20 31.50 -25.02
C ALA A 271 -3.37 30.11 -25.65
N LEU A 272 -3.55 29.06 -24.83
CA LEU A 272 -3.78 27.68 -25.26
C LEU A 272 -5.07 27.17 -24.60
N GLU A 273 -6.20 27.65 -25.10
CA GLU A 273 -7.51 27.25 -24.59
C GLU A 273 -7.67 25.74 -24.63
N GLY A 274 -8.08 25.14 -23.51
CA GLY A 274 -8.20 23.69 -23.34
C GLY A 274 -6.90 22.98 -22.94
N ALA A 275 -5.80 23.72 -22.70
CA ALA A 275 -4.56 23.15 -22.14
C ALA A 275 -4.55 23.27 -20.62
N ARG A 276 -4.05 22.21 -19.98
CA ARG A 276 -3.76 22.16 -18.56
C ARG A 276 -2.44 21.44 -18.33
N LEU A 277 -1.60 21.99 -17.45
CA LEU A 277 -0.38 21.35 -17.00
C LEU A 277 -0.31 21.42 -15.47
N GLN A 278 -0.15 20.28 -14.83
CA GLN A 278 0.12 20.20 -13.40
C GLN A 278 1.47 19.55 -13.17
N LEU A 279 2.31 20.23 -12.41
CA LEU A 279 3.59 19.72 -11.94
C LEU A 279 3.54 19.62 -10.43
N GLY A 280 3.77 18.43 -9.89
CA GLY A 280 3.75 18.15 -8.46
C GLY A 280 5.10 17.65 -7.97
N TYR A 281 5.47 18.03 -6.75
CA TYR A 281 6.56 17.44 -5.99
C TYR A 281 6.05 16.99 -4.64
N PHE A 282 6.49 15.82 -4.18
CA PHE A 282 6.18 15.33 -2.84
C PHE A 282 7.42 14.75 -2.16
N SER A 283 7.42 14.84 -0.82
CA SER A 283 8.44 14.24 0.03
C SER A 283 7.80 13.72 1.30
N ILE A 284 8.01 12.44 1.60
CA ILE A 284 7.49 11.76 2.77
C ILE A 284 8.66 11.16 3.54
N ARG A 285 8.78 11.49 4.81
CA ARG A 285 9.82 10.96 5.70
C ARG A 285 9.16 10.19 6.82
N TYR A 286 9.39 8.89 6.84
CA TYR A 286 8.98 8.01 7.93
C TYR A 286 10.08 7.87 8.97
N ALA A 287 9.69 7.98 10.23
CA ALA A 287 10.48 7.61 11.40
C ALA A 287 9.79 6.46 12.13
N ASP A 288 10.56 5.73 12.91
CA ASP A 288 10.07 4.66 13.79
C ASP A 288 9.24 3.59 13.06
N ARG A 289 9.60 3.32 11.78
CA ARG A 289 8.92 2.24 11.03
C ARG A 289 9.07 0.92 11.74
N ILE A 290 7.96 0.20 11.82
CA ILE A 290 7.93 -1.15 12.36
C ILE A 290 8.51 -2.09 11.31
N VAL A 291 9.64 -2.66 11.62
CA VAL A 291 10.39 -3.56 10.74
C VAL A 291 10.77 -4.83 11.47
N THR A 292 11.00 -5.90 10.72
CA THR A 292 11.80 -7.05 11.12
C THR A 292 13.24 -6.70 10.74
N PRO A 293 14.14 -6.41 11.70
CA PRO A 293 15.35 -5.65 11.42
C PRO A 293 16.44 -6.43 10.67
N ILE A 294 16.40 -7.75 10.69
CA ILE A 294 17.39 -8.61 10.01
C ILE A 294 16.77 -9.24 8.77
N SER A 295 17.29 -8.86 7.61
CA SER A 295 16.92 -9.43 6.31
C SER A 295 18.09 -9.24 5.32
N PRO A 296 18.62 -10.33 4.74
CA PRO A 296 18.28 -11.74 4.97
C PRO A 296 18.85 -12.31 6.28
N THR A 297 18.15 -13.26 6.86
CA THR A 297 18.57 -13.90 8.14
C THR A 297 19.89 -14.67 8.05
N ALA A 298 20.27 -15.13 6.86
CA ALA A 298 21.56 -15.79 6.61
C ALA A 298 22.78 -14.89 6.90
N GLN A 299 22.58 -13.58 7.06
CA GLN A 299 23.63 -12.61 7.41
C GLN A 299 23.61 -12.21 8.88
N SER A 300 22.77 -12.83 9.72
CA SER A 300 22.57 -12.43 11.12
C SER A 300 23.87 -12.30 11.92
N LEU A 301 24.81 -13.22 11.72
CA LEU A 301 26.06 -13.29 12.46
C LEU A 301 27.27 -12.73 11.71
N SER A 302 27.17 -12.50 10.41
CA SER A 302 28.26 -12.01 9.56
C SER A 302 28.21 -10.51 9.28
N ASN A 303 27.03 -9.89 9.39
CA ASN A 303 26.85 -8.48 9.10
C ASN A 303 27.01 -7.63 10.38
N PRO A 304 28.06 -6.76 10.46
CA PRO A 304 28.31 -5.93 11.64
C PRO A 304 27.14 -5.02 12.02
N ALA A 305 26.30 -4.62 11.04
CA ALA A 305 25.13 -3.80 11.28
C ALA A 305 24.07 -4.46 12.19
N TYR A 306 24.13 -5.78 12.36
CA TYR A 306 23.23 -6.53 13.22
C TYR A 306 23.80 -6.82 14.62
N ALA A 307 25.03 -6.39 14.93
CA ALA A 307 25.70 -6.71 16.20
C ALA A 307 24.86 -6.35 17.44
N GLY A 308 24.13 -5.22 17.42
CA GLY A 308 23.23 -4.82 18.51
C GLY A 308 21.97 -5.69 18.66
N LEU A 309 21.75 -6.65 17.77
CA LEU A 309 20.60 -7.58 17.77
C LEU A 309 21.04 -9.01 18.11
N VAL A 310 22.34 -9.21 18.34
CA VAL A 310 22.95 -10.52 18.54
C VAL A 310 23.62 -10.56 19.91
N THR A 311 23.25 -11.54 20.72
CA THR A 311 23.97 -11.88 21.95
C THR A 311 24.88 -13.07 21.63
N LEU A 312 26.20 -12.84 21.60
CA LEU A 312 27.19 -13.88 21.42
C LEU A 312 27.49 -14.55 22.76
N ASP A 313 27.83 -15.85 22.71
CA ASP A 313 28.21 -16.70 23.85
C ASP A 313 27.24 -16.55 25.06
N PRO A 314 25.90 -16.75 24.86
CA PRO A 314 24.91 -16.50 25.88
C PRO A 314 25.05 -17.41 27.13
N GLY A 315 25.78 -18.50 26.99
CA GLY A 315 25.81 -19.58 27.97
C GLY A 315 24.57 -20.48 27.94
N SER A 316 24.69 -21.65 28.50
CA SER A 316 23.65 -22.68 28.43
C SER A 316 22.35 -22.29 29.16
N ALA A 317 22.45 -21.56 30.27
CA ALA A 317 21.29 -21.10 31.02
C ALA A 317 20.45 -20.07 30.23
N ALA A 318 21.08 -19.06 29.61
CA ALA A 318 20.38 -18.08 28.80
C ALA A 318 19.84 -18.71 27.51
N ALA A 319 20.53 -19.63 26.89
CA ALA A 319 20.05 -20.40 25.75
C ALA A 319 18.82 -21.23 26.10
N ALA A 320 18.84 -21.94 27.22
CA ALA A 320 17.67 -22.70 27.72
C ALA A 320 16.48 -21.78 28.02
N ALA A 321 16.74 -20.62 28.66
CA ALA A 321 15.68 -19.62 28.92
C ALA A 321 15.09 -19.08 27.62
N ALA A 322 15.90 -18.78 26.59
CA ALA A 322 15.44 -18.35 25.28
C ALA A 322 14.57 -19.42 24.60
N ILE A 323 14.98 -20.70 24.65
CA ILE A 323 14.18 -21.82 24.12
C ILE A 323 12.82 -21.91 24.84
N ALA A 324 12.80 -21.76 26.15
CA ALA A 324 11.59 -21.81 26.97
C ALA A 324 10.72 -20.54 26.87
N SER A 325 11.24 -19.45 26.32
CA SER A 325 10.55 -18.14 26.28
C SER A 325 9.31 -18.12 25.39
N SER A 326 9.15 -19.10 24.51
CA SER A 326 8.00 -19.18 23.61
C SER A 326 7.50 -20.62 23.48
N PRO A 327 6.18 -20.82 23.43
CA PRO A 327 5.59 -22.12 23.13
C PRO A 327 5.82 -22.56 21.67
N GLN A 328 6.27 -21.66 20.79
CA GLN A 328 6.64 -21.95 19.39
C GLN A 328 8.14 -22.17 19.27
N PHE A 329 8.66 -23.25 19.79
CA PHE A 329 10.04 -23.66 19.57
C PHE A 329 10.13 -24.64 18.39
N ILE A 330 11.05 -24.38 17.48
CA ILE A 330 11.29 -25.19 16.27
C ILE A 330 12.77 -25.55 16.23
N ASN A 331 13.08 -26.84 16.24
CA ASN A 331 14.44 -27.31 16.03
C ASN A 331 14.68 -27.60 14.54
N SER A 332 15.39 -26.71 13.87
CA SER A 332 15.84 -26.82 12.47
C SER A 332 17.35 -27.09 12.38
N SER A 333 18.01 -27.47 13.48
CA SER A 333 19.45 -27.72 13.50
C SER A 333 19.83 -29.09 12.91
N GLY A 334 18.88 -30.01 12.78
CA GLY A 334 19.13 -31.39 12.37
C GLY A 334 19.79 -32.27 13.47
N THR A 335 19.96 -31.72 14.68
CA THR A 335 20.56 -32.41 15.83
C THR A 335 19.65 -32.32 17.05
N ALA A 336 19.94 -33.12 18.10
CA ALA A 336 19.26 -33.00 19.38
C ALA A 336 19.49 -31.61 20.00
N VAL A 337 18.46 -31.08 20.67
CA VAL A 337 18.54 -29.76 21.33
C VAL A 337 19.54 -29.83 22.48
N ASN A 338 20.58 -29.03 22.40
CA ASN A 338 21.58 -28.89 23.46
C ASN A 338 21.87 -27.38 23.69
N PRO A 339 21.38 -26.78 24.79
CA PRO A 339 21.64 -25.36 25.07
C PRO A 339 23.12 -25.01 25.20
N ALA A 340 23.99 -25.97 25.52
CA ALA A 340 25.45 -25.74 25.62
C ALA A 340 26.13 -25.53 24.26
N THR A 341 25.52 -25.94 23.16
CA THR A 341 26.04 -25.72 21.79
C THR A 341 25.57 -24.38 21.17
N VAL A 342 24.71 -23.62 21.85
CA VAL A 342 24.19 -22.35 21.36
C VAL A 342 25.22 -21.25 21.56
N VAL A 343 25.83 -20.79 20.48
CA VAL A 343 26.87 -19.74 20.47
C VAL A 343 26.31 -18.33 20.22
N ALA A 344 25.05 -18.20 19.81
CA ALA A 344 24.42 -16.91 19.60
C ALA A 344 22.90 -16.97 19.76
N ILE A 345 22.33 -15.86 20.25
CA ILE A 345 20.89 -15.57 20.24
C ILE A 345 20.67 -14.31 19.41
N VAL A 346 19.84 -14.41 18.37
CA VAL A 346 19.48 -13.32 17.45
C VAL A 346 18.06 -12.86 17.73
N ASP A 347 17.87 -11.59 18.11
CA ASP A 347 16.54 -10.99 18.31
C ASP A 347 16.08 -10.29 17.03
N ASN A 348 15.24 -10.98 16.27
CA ASN A 348 14.64 -10.50 15.03
C ASN A 348 13.13 -10.24 15.16
N ARG A 349 12.64 -9.88 16.35
CA ARG A 349 11.25 -9.47 16.56
C ARG A 349 10.98 -8.09 15.97
N ASN A 350 9.70 -7.82 15.67
CA ASN A 350 9.27 -6.51 15.22
C ASN A 350 9.74 -5.39 16.17
N ARG A 351 10.25 -4.28 15.62
CA ARG A 351 10.68 -3.11 16.39
C ARG A 351 10.54 -1.81 15.61
N ASN A 352 10.38 -0.70 16.32
CA ASN A 352 10.40 0.65 15.77
C ASN A 352 11.85 1.08 15.54
N ALA A 353 12.42 0.75 14.42
CA ALA A 353 13.83 1.04 14.11
C ALA A 353 14.04 1.55 12.68
N GLY A 354 13.08 1.33 11.80
CA GLY A 354 13.20 1.68 10.39
C GLY A 354 12.99 3.17 10.12
N ARG A 355 13.72 3.67 9.13
CA ARG A 355 13.49 4.98 8.49
C ARG A 355 13.23 4.76 7.02
N GLN A 356 12.38 5.60 6.43
CA GLN A 356 12.15 5.58 5.00
C GLN A 356 11.97 7.00 4.48
N SER A 357 12.63 7.31 3.38
CA SER A 357 12.43 8.54 2.62
C SER A 357 11.80 8.19 1.27
N ILE A 358 10.73 8.87 0.94
CA ILE A 358 10.04 8.74 -0.34
C ILE A 358 9.92 10.14 -0.92
N HIS A 359 10.39 10.36 -2.14
CA HIS A 359 10.20 11.63 -2.83
C HIS A 359 10.03 11.40 -4.32
N GLY A 360 9.38 12.35 -4.97
CA GLY A 360 9.11 12.22 -6.38
C GLY A 360 8.45 13.43 -7.00
N PHE A 361 8.23 13.31 -8.31
CA PHE A 361 7.56 14.30 -9.14
C PHE A 361 6.44 13.64 -9.91
N ASP A 362 5.33 14.37 -10.03
CA ASP A 362 4.20 14.01 -10.88
C ASP A 362 4.01 15.08 -11.96
N ILE A 363 3.78 14.63 -13.18
CA ILE A 363 3.47 15.47 -14.34
C ILE A 363 2.12 15.02 -14.87
N LEU A 364 1.17 15.91 -14.93
CA LEU A 364 -0.12 15.70 -15.58
C LEU A 364 -0.32 16.82 -16.62
N ALA A 365 -0.54 16.46 -17.87
CA ALA A 365 -0.87 17.42 -18.91
C ALA A 365 -2.04 16.91 -19.75
N ASP A 366 -2.95 17.77 -20.08
CA ASP A 366 -3.99 17.53 -21.06
C ASP A 366 -4.17 18.75 -21.95
N TYR A 367 -4.47 18.46 -23.23
CA TYR A 367 -4.74 19.48 -24.22
C TYR A 367 -5.84 19.01 -25.15
N ARG A 368 -6.87 19.83 -25.25
CA ARG A 368 -8.04 19.55 -26.07
C ARG A 368 -8.14 20.60 -27.17
N PHE A 369 -8.25 20.15 -28.41
CA PHE A 369 -8.37 21.01 -29.56
C PHE A 369 -9.15 20.35 -30.71
N ARG A 370 -9.62 21.16 -31.64
CA ARG A 370 -10.37 20.67 -32.80
C ARG A 370 -9.45 20.18 -33.90
N LEU A 371 -9.74 18.99 -34.43
CA LEU A 371 -8.96 18.39 -35.52
C LEU A 371 -9.88 17.57 -36.44
N GLY A 372 -9.90 17.89 -37.75
CA GLY A 372 -10.54 17.08 -38.77
C GLY A 372 -12.06 16.88 -38.56
N GLY A 373 -12.77 17.91 -38.12
CA GLY A 373 -14.23 17.82 -37.85
C GLY A 373 -14.60 17.15 -36.53
N GLY A 374 -13.61 16.80 -35.71
CA GLY A 374 -13.77 16.23 -34.38
C GLY A 374 -12.97 17.00 -33.33
N GLU A 375 -12.92 16.45 -32.14
CA GLU A 375 -12.13 16.93 -31.01
C GLU A 375 -11.02 15.93 -30.71
N LEU A 376 -9.77 16.40 -30.65
CA LEU A 376 -8.63 15.63 -30.19
C LEU A 376 -8.26 16.03 -28.76
N THR A 377 -8.16 15.05 -27.88
CA THR A 377 -7.61 15.21 -26.54
C THR A 377 -6.27 14.47 -26.46
N ALA A 378 -5.20 15.22 -26.18
CA ALA A 378 -3.89 14.68 -25.84
C ALA A 378 -3.73 14.66 -24.33
N THR A 379 -3.23 13.56 -23.76
CA THR A 379 -3.01 13.40 -22.31
C THR A 379 -1.60 12.88 -22.05
N LEU A 380 -0.97 13.37 -21.00
CA LEU A 380 0.30 12.87 -20.47
C LEU A 380 0.18 12.74 -18.96
N ASN A 381 0.56 11.58 -18.44
CA ASN A 381 0.75 11.34 -17.02
C ASN A 381 2.10 10.66 -16.83
N ALA A 382 2.99 11.25 -16.03
CA ALA A 382 4.29 10.67 -15.73
C ALA A 382 4.62 10.89 -14.26
N SER A 383 5.26 9.91 -13.65
CA SER A 383 5.70 9.95 -12.26
C SER A 383 7.13 9.48 -12.13
N TYR A 384 7.91 10.21 -11.36
CA TYR A 384 9.21 9.79 -10.85
C TYR A 384 9.09 9.51 -9.35
N LEU A 385 9.62 8.39 -8.90
CA LEU A 385 9.55 7.95 -7.51
C LEU A 385 10.91 7.43 -7.06
N HIS A 386 11.42 7.97 -5.95
CA HIS A 386 12.62 7.46 -5.30
C HIS A 386 12.33 7.08 -3.86
N ILE A 387 12.74 5.86 -3.47
CA ILE A 387 12.50 5.31 -2.14
C ILE A 387 13.79 4.76 -1.56
N ASP A 388 14.19 5.32 -0.42
CA ASP A 388 15.28 4.83 0.41
C ASP A 388 14.73 4.29 1.73
N GLN A 389 15.27 3.18 2.20
CA GLN A 389 14.91 2.56 3.47
C GLN A 389 16.15 2.15 4.26
N GLN A 390 16.13 2.44 5.56
CA GLN A 390 17.09 1.95 6.53
C GLN A 390 16.33 1.13 7.58
N LEU A 391 16.72 -0.13 7.80
CA LEU A 391 16.01 -1.04 8.71
C LEU A 391 16.39 -0.86 10.18
N GLY A 392 17.48 -0.16 10.47
CA GLY A 392 17.93 0.13 11.82
C GLY A 392 19.09 1.10 11.83
N ALA A 393 19.36 1.70 12.97
CA ALA A 393 20.51 2.58 13.14
C ALA A 393 21.82 1.84 12.84
N GLY A 394 22.70 2.47 12.07
CA GLY A 394 23.97 1.87 11.63
C GLY A 394 23.88 0.85 10.49
N GLN A 395 22.66 0.49 10.06
CA GLN A 395 22.48 -0.36 8.89
C GLN A 395 22.59 0.45 7.59
N PRO A 396 22.95 -0.19 6.46
CA PRO A 396 23.02 0.50 5.18
C PRO A 396 21.63 1.01 4.76
N VAL A 397 21.64 2.09 3.99
CA VAL A 397 20.45 2.57 3.28
C VAL A 397 20.26 1.70 2.05
N LEU A 398 19.06 1.16 1.90
CA LEU A 398 18.67 0.28 0.80
C LEU A 398 17.71 1.01 -0.12
N ALA A 399 18.01 1.03 -1.41
CA ALA A 399 17.05 1.48 -2.42
C ALA A 399 15.82 0.54 -2.42
N ARG A 400 14.63 1.15 -2.44
CA ARG A 400 13.33 0.46 -2.51
C ARG A 400 12.50 0.91 -3.71
N SER A 401 13.13 1.64 -4.64
CA SER A 401 12.66 1.88 -6.00
C SER A 401 13.78 1.57 -6.99
N GLY A 402 13.46 1.34 -8.25
CA GLY A 402 14.44 1.03 -9.29
C GLY A 402 15.15 -0.32 -9.14
N VAL A 403 14.76 -1.16 -8.17
CA VAL A 403 15.33 -2.49 -7.91
C VAL A 403 14.28 -3.57 -8.20
N LEU A 404 14.72 -4.76 -8.53
CA LEU A 404 13.86 -5.89 -8.89
C LEU A 404 12.77 -6.14 -7.84
N PHE A 405 11.52 -6.32 -8.30
CA PHE A 405 10.31 -6.50 -7.47
C PHE A 405 9.94 -5.31 -6.58
N THR A 406 10.54 -4.14 -6.81
CA THR A 406 10.13 -2.88 -6.19
C THR A 406 9.62 -1.91 -7.27
N PRO A 407 8.93 -0.80 -6.91
CA PRO A 407 8.49 0.16 -7.91
C PRO A 407 9.67 0.68 -8.78
N PRO A 408 9.53 0.78 -10.10
CA PRO A 408 10.51 1.44 -10.95
C PRO A 408 10.54 2.94 -10.67
N ASP A 409 11.67 3.59 -10.97
CA ASP A 409 11.82 5.03 -10.73
C ASP A 409 10.90 5.87 -11.63
N TRP A 410 10.69 5.45 -12.88
CA TRP A 410 9.81 6.15 -13.81
C TRP A 410 8.66 5.29 -14.29
N ARG A 411 7.47 5.91 -14.35
CA ARG A 411 6.29 5.40 -15.04
C ARG A 411 5.62 6.52 -15.81
N GLY A 412 5.09 6.22 -16.99
CA GLY A 412 4.42 7.21 -17.79
C GLY A 412 3.35 6.62 -18.71
N ARG A 413 2.35 7.44 -19.02
CA ARG A 413 1.33 7.15 -20.03
C ARG A 413 1.08 8.40 -20.86
N ALA A 414 1.09 8.25 -22.18
CA ALA A 414 0.69 9.28 -23.12
C ALA A 414 -0.45 8.76 -23.98
N GLY A 415 -1.52 9.52 -24.10
CA GLY A 415 -2.72 9.13 -24.82
C GLY A 415 -3.20 10.18 -25.81
N LEU A 416 -3.76 9.72 -26.92
CA LEU A 416 -4.47 10.54 -27.89
C LEU A 416 -5.88 9.96 -28.05
N THR A 417 -6.90 10.79 -27.86
CA THR A 417 -8.30 10.40 -28.07
C THR A 417 -8.93 11.38 -29.05
N TRP A 418 -9.35 10.87 -30.21
CA TRP A 418 -10.08 11.65 -31.20
C TRP A 418 -11.57 11.26 -31.19
N ASN A 419 -12.44 12.26 -31.08
CA ASN A 419 -13.89 12.12 -31.08
C ASN A 419 -14.48 12.85 -32.30
N GLY A 420 -14.91 12.10 -33.31
CA GLY A 420 -15.52 12.61 -34.55
C GLY A 420 -17.00 12.23 -34.66
N GLY A 421 -17.82 12.59 -33.66
CA GLY A 421 -19.25 12.27 -33.63
C GLY A 421 -19.53 10.78 -33.35
N SER A 422 -19.75 9.98 -34.40
CA SER A 422 -20.02 8.54 -34.23
C SER A 422 -18.78 7.69 -34.00
N LEU A 423 -17.58 8.18 -34.31
CA LEU A 423 -16.33 7.45 -34.20
C LEU A 423 -15.44 8.05 -33.12
N THR A 424 -14.99 7.22 -32.20
CA THR A 424 -13.94 7.55 -31.23
C THR A 424 -12.74 6.66 -31.48
N LEU A 425 -11.57 7.25 -31.62
CA LEU A 425 -10.28 6.56 -31.72
C LEU A 425 -9.43 6.91 -30.49
N ASN A 426 -8.85 5.91 -29.86
CA ASN A 426 -7.92 6.10 -28.75
C ASN A 426 -6.64 5.30 -28.99
N GLY A 427 -5.51 5.94 -28.76
CA GLY A 427 -4.20 5.30 -28.70
C GLY A 427 -3.50 5.72 -27.41
N THR A 428 -2.98 4.76 -26.64
CA THR A 428 -2.28 5.01 -25.37
C THR A 428 -0.96 4.26 -25.36
N VAL A 429 0.15 4.99 -25.19
CA VAL A 429 1.47 4.43 -24.90
C VAL A 429 1.66 4.41 -23.39
N SER A 430 2.05 3.26 -22.84
CA SER A 430 2.42 3.10 -21.44
C SER A 430 3.90 2.70 -21.35
N TYR A 431 4.66 3.40 -20.52
CA TYR A 431 6.07 3.16 -20.25
C TYR A 431 6.26 2.82 -18.77
N ILE A 432 6.99 1.75 -18.49
CA ILE A 432 7.46 1.34 -17.18
C ILE A 432 8.97 1.18 -17.29
N ASP A 433 9.72 1.92 -16.48
CA ASP A 433 11.19 1.92 -16.51
C ASP A 433 11.76 0.55 -16.08
N GLY A 434 13.01 0.31 -16.45
CA GLY A 434 13.77 -0.85 -16.02
C GLY A 434 14.13 -0.78 -14.54
N VAL A 435 14.58 -1.93 -14.03
CA VAL A 435 15.00 -2.09 -12.63
C VAL A 435 16.37 -2.79 -12.56
N ASP A 436 17.06 -2.63 -11.46
CA ASP A 436 18.35 -3.28 -11.22
C ASP A 436 18.16 -4.60 -10.45
N ASP A 437 18.68 -5.69 -10.98
CA ASP A 437 18.77 -6.97 -10.29
C ASP A 437 20.11 -7.05 -9.56
N SER A 438 20.09 -6.86 -8.25
CA SER A 438 21.25 -6.91 -7.34
C SER A 438 21.34 -8.22 -6.55
N ARG A 439 20.65 -9.29 -6.95
CA ARG A 439 20.63 -10.58 -6.25
C ARG A 439 21.91 -11.40 -6.48
N THR A 440 22.67 -11.06 -7.51
CA THR A 440 23.95 -11.69 -7.83
C THR A 440 25.13 -10.77 -7.48
N ALA A 441 26.36 -11.27 -7.57
CA ALA A 441 27.57 -10.51 -7.25
C ALA A 441 27.76 -9.26 -8.12
N SER A 442 27.22 -9.26 -9.33
CA SER A 442 27.17 -8.09 -10.23
C SER A 442 25.72 -7.68 -10.43
N THR A 443 25.43 -6.39 -10.27
CA THR A 443 24.11 -5.83 -10.60
C THR A 443 23.86 -5.91 -12.10
N VAL A 444 22.70 -6.42 -12.50
CA VAL A 444 22.28 -6.55 -13.90
C VAL A 444 21.07 -5.64 -14.13
N ARG A 445 21.13 -4.79 -15.14
CA ARG A 445 19.98 -3.97 -15.55
C ARG A 445 18.94 -4.81 -16.27
N VAL A 446 17.74 -4.85 -15.75
CA VAL A 446 16.55 -5.44 -16.36
C VAL A 446 15.83 -4.34 -17.12
N HIS A 447 15.63 -4.53 -18.44
CA HIS A 447 15.04 -3.50 -19.29
C HIS A 447 13.58 -3.24 -18.94
N GLY A 448 13.16 -1.99 -19.10
CA GLY A 448 11.77 -1.56 -18.94
C GLY A 448 10.87 -2.08 -20.06
N MET A 449 9.58 -1.79 -19.93
CA MET A 449 8.56 -2.23 -20.87
C MET A 449 7.73 -1.06 -21.39
N THR A 450 7.53 -1.03 -22.72
CA THR A 450 6.65 -0.07 -23.38
C THR A 450 5.55 -0.83 -24.12
N THR A 451 4.30 -0.43 -23.91
CA THR A 451 3.13 -1.00 -24.60
C THR A 451 2.34 0.08 -25.32
N LEU A 452 1.70 -0.29 -26.43
CA LEU A 452 0.72 0.53 -27.15
C LEU A 452 -0.64 -0.16 -27.09
N ASP A 453 -1.63 0.54 -26.58
CA ASP A 453 -3.02 0.13 -26.57
C ASP A 453 -3.80 0.97 -27.58
N LEU A 454 -4.59 0.33 -28.44
CA LEU A 454 -5.42 0.95 -29.45
C LEU A 454 -6.87 0.56 -29.24
N THR A 455 -7.79 1.53 -29.32
CA THR A 455 -9.23 1.28 -29.27
C THR A 455 -9.96 2.11 -30.31
N ALA A 456 -10.83 1.47 -31.08
CA ALA A 456 -11.77 2.12 -31.97
C ALA A 456 -13.20 1.80 -31.50
N ARG A 457 -14.02 2.81 -31.35
CA ARG A 457 -15.43 2.73 -30.93
C ARG A 457 -16.30 3.43 -31.95
N TYR A 458 -17.30 2.74 -32.45
CA TYR A 458 -18.24 3.26 -33.44
C TYR A 458 -19.68 3.13 -32.95
N ARG A 459 -20.36 4.26 -32.78
CA ARG A 459 -21.76 4.32 -32.44
C ARG A 459 -22.61 4.43 -33.71
N LEU A 460 -23.52 3.48 -33.90
CA LEU A 460 -24.42 3.50 -35.06
C LEU A 460 -25.37 4.70 -34.98
N ALA A 461 -25.33 5.54 -36.02
CA ALA A 461 -26.07 6.80 -36.10
C ALA A 461 -27.55 6.61 -36.49
N GLN A 462 -28.25 5.63 -35.94
CA GLN A 462 -29.64 5.37 -36.23
C GLN A 462 -30.55 6.00 -35.17
N ALA A 463 -31.52 6.84 -35.62
CA ALA A 463 -32.46 7.51 -34.73
C ALA A 463 -33.56 6.60 -34.19
N SER A 464 -33.84 5.45 -34.84
CA SER A 464 -34.88 4.49 -34.47
C SER A 464 -34.55 3.07 -34.90
N GLY A 465 -35.34 2.09 -34.45
CA GLY A 465 -35.20 0.69 -34.81
C GLY A 465 -34.23 -0.12 -33.89
N PRO A 466 -34.02 -1.41 -34.23
CA PRO A 466 -33.30 -2.35 -33.37
C PRO A 466 -31.81 -2.00 -33.21
N LEU A 467 -31.22 -1.22 -34.09
CA LEU A 467 -29.82 -0.81 -34.07
C LEU A 467 -29.61 0.57 -33.41
N ARG A 468 -30.68 1.21 -32.94
CA ARG A 468 -30.56 2.47 -32.18
C ARG A 468 -29.74 2.23 -30.89
N GLY A 469 -28.77 3.11 -30.62
CA GLY A 469 -27.94 3.04 -29.41
C GLY A 469 -26.96 1.87 -29.39
N VAL A 470 -26.75 1.17 -30.53
CA VAL A 470 -25.73 0.13 -30.64
C VAL A 470 -24.36 0.80 -30.81
N GLU A 471 -23.41 0.33 -30.03
CA GLU A 471 -22.01 0.73 -30.06
C GLU A 471 -21.13 -0.51 -30.28
N LEU A 472 -20.22 -0.42 -31.24
CA LEU A 472 -19.23 -1.44 -31.56
C LEU A 472 -17.88 -0.96 -31.07
N THR A 473 -17.14 -1.82 -30.38
CA THR A 473 -15.79 -1.52 -29.90
C THR A 473 -14.82 -2.61 -30.37
N VAL A 474 -13.67 -2.19 -30.87
CA VAL A 474 -12.52 -3.06 -31.16
C VAL A 474 -11.35 -2.51 -30.39
N SER A 475 -10.65 -3.36 -29.62
CA SER A 475 -9.46 -2.97 -28.88
C SER A 475 -8.32 -3.95 -29.12
N ALA A 476 -7.11 -3.42 -29.25
CA ALA A 476 -5.86 -4.16 -29.25
C ALA A 476 -5.00 -3.65 -28.11
N LEU A 477 -4.96 -4.38 -26.99
CA LEU A 477 -4.07 -4.09 -25.88
C LEU A 477 -2.70 -4.68 -26.17
N ASN A 478 -1.64 -3.95 -25.81
CA ASN A 478 -0.27 -4.33 -26.11
C ASN A 478 -0.11 -4.73 -27.58
N ALA A 479 -0.50 -3.84 -28.49
CA ALA A 479 -0.63 -4.09 -29.93
C ALA A 479 0.64 -4.69 -30.58
N PHE A 480 1.83 -4.41 -30.03
CA PHE A 480 3.11 -4.91 -30.52
C PHE A 480 3.63 -6.17 -29.83
N ASP A 481 2.81 -6.79 -28.95
CA ASP A 481 3.16 -8.03 -28.22
C ASP A 481 4.45 -7.87 -27.40
N ALA A 482 4.66 -6.69 -26.76
CA ALA A 482 5.80 -6.48 -25.89
C ALA A 482 5.76 -7.46 -24.71
N ARG A 483 6.93 -7.98 -24.33
CA ARG A 483 7.07 -8.96 -23.24
C ARG A 483 8.06 -8.49 -22.20
N PRO A 484 7.88 -8.85 -20.92
CA PRO A 484 8.86 -8.56 -19.87
C PRO A 484 10.23 -9.13 -20.21
N ALA A 485 11.27 -8.42 -19.82
CA ALA A 485 12.63 -8.93 -19.87
C ALA A 485 12.80 -10.12 -18.92
N ALA A 486 13.52 -11.14 -19.38
CA ALA A 486 13.84 -12.30 -18.54
C ALA A 486 14.87 -11.91 -17.47
N ILE A 487 14.72 -12.50 -16.29
CA ILE A 487 15.68 -12.38 -15.18
C ILE A 487 16.26 -13.75 -14.82
N ALA A 488 17.44 -13.74 -14.20
CA ALA A 488 18.03 -14.97 -13.66
C ALA A 488 17.12 -15.52 -12.54
N SER A 489 16.75 -16.80 -12.66
CA SER A 489 16.01 -17.51 -11.63
C SER A 489 16.99 -18.43 -10.89
N SER A 490 17.06 -18.31 -9.58
CA SER A 490 17.89 -19.16 -8.71
C SER A 490 17.10 -20.31 -8.09
N SER A 491 15.78 -20.28 -8.20
CA SER A 491 14.87 -21.25 -7.62
C SER A 491 13.68 -21.49 -8.57
N TYR A 492 13.15 -22.69 -8.56
CA TYR A 492 11.97 -23.08 -9.34
C TYR A 492 10.70 -22.30 -8.96
N ILE A 493 10.66 -21.68 -7.79
CA ILE A 493 9.55 -20.82 -7.35
C ILE A 493 9.75 -19.36 -7.74
N ASP A 494 10.93 -18.98 -8.25
CA ASP A 494 11.18 -17.62 -8.69
C ASP A 494 10.50 -17.37 -10.04
N SER A 495 9.89 -16.19 -10.17
CA SER A 495 9.42 -15.72 -11.46
C SER A 495 10.59 -15.54 -12.42
N THR A 496 10.41 -15.87 -13.69
CA THR A 496 11.40 -15.66 -14.75
C THR A 496 11.45 -14.22 -15.28
N TYR A 497 10.65 -13.33 -14.72
CA TYR A 497 10.58 -11.89 -15.03
C TYR A 497 10.12 -11.15 -13.78
N ASP A 498 10.24 -9.82 -13.76
CA ASP A 498 9.70 -8.98 -12.66
C ASP A 498 8.17 -8.93 -12.72
N SER A 499 7.54 -9.88 -12.03
CA SER A 499 6.09 -10.03 -11.98
C SER A 499 5.36 -8.96 -11.15
N THR A 500 6.10 -8.15 -10.39
CA THR A 500 5.55 -7.02 -9.63
C THR A 500 5.25 -5.84 -10.54
N ASN A 501 6.11 -5.60 -11.53
CA ASN A 501 6.05 -4.40 -12.36
C ASN A 501 5.50 -4.64 -13.76
N TYR A 502 5.71 -5.82 -14.34
CA TYR A 502 5.39 -6.07 -15.74
C TYR A 502 4.35 -7.18 -15.90
N SER A 503 3.45 -6.99 -16.86
CA SER A 503 2.46 -8.01 -17.20
C SER A 503 3.04 -9.02 -18.21
N PRO A 504 2.87 -10.33 -17.99
CA PRO A 504 3.27 -11.36 -18.95
C PRO A 504 2.28 -11.49 -20.10
N LEU A 505 1.12 -10.81 -20.00
CA LEU A 505 0.11 -10.86 -21.05
C LEU A 505 0.65 -10.16 -22.30
N GLY A 506 0.77 -10.91 -23.38
CA GLY A 506 1.09 -10.37 -24.69
C GLY A 506 -0.09 -9.57 -25.26
N ARG A 507 -0.16 -9.48 -26.59
CA ARG A 507 -1.24 -8.80 -27.29
C ARG A 507 -2.58 -9.46 -27.02
N VAL A 508 -3.59 -8.65 -26.65
CA VAL A 508 -4.99 -9.07 -26.49
C VAL A 508 -5.86 -8.27 -27.43
N ILE A 509 -6.61 -8.96 -28.29
CA ILE A 509 -7.61 -8.34 -29.17
C ILE A 509 -8.99 -8.65 -28.61
N SER A 510 -9.83 -7.64 -28.45
CA SER A 510 -11.19 -7.77 -27.96
C SER A 510 -12.20 -7.05 -28.85
N PHE A 511 -13.39 -7.64 -28.93
CA PHE A 511 -14.54 -7.09 -29.63
C PHE A 511 -15.69 -6.93 -28.63
N GLY A 512 -16.33 -5.78 -28.63
CA GLY A 512 -17.43 -5.46 -27.75
C GLY A 512 -18.64 -4.93 -28.53
N ILE A 513 -19.82 -5.30 -28.09
CA ILE A 513 -21.07 -4.73 -28.54
C ILE A 513 -21.84 -4.26 -27.30
N ALA A 514 -22.24 -3.01 -27.28
CA ALA A 514 -23.07 -2.44 -26.23
C ALA A 514 -24.33 -1.82 -26.85
N LYS A 515 -25.43 -1.84 -26.12
CA LYS A 515 -26.70 -1.20 -26.54
C LYS A 515 -27.25 -0.38 -25.39
N SER A 516 -27.50 0.90 -25.65
CA SER A 516 -28.26 1.78 -24.77
C SER A 516 -29.70 1.91 -25.31
N TRP A 517 -30.68 1.84 -24.40
CA TRP A 517 -32.11 1.85 -24.70
C TRP A 517 -32.70 3.26 -24.56
#